data_965d391c7ecf5c9932b0fb041f38ca26
#
_entry.id   965d391c7ecf5c9932b0fb041f38ca26
#
_cell.length_a   1.000
_cell.length_b   1.000
_cell.length_c   1.000
_cell.angle_alpha   90.00
_cell.angle_beta   90.00
_cell.angle_gamma   90.00
#
_symmetry.space_group_name_H-M   'P 1'
#
loop_
_entity.id
_entity.type
_entity.pdbx_description
1 polymer ?
#
loop_
_entity_poly.entity_id
_entity_poly.type
_entity_poly.pdbx_seq_one_letter_code
_entity_poly.pdbx_strand_id
1 'polypeptide(L)'
;ARVQLTLSVFLIGYAVAQLFYGPVSDRYGRRPAMLFGLVLYLLSSVACMLATGVDALIASRFFQALGACAGPVLGRAIVRDVCGPVQAARVLAYISGAMAIAPMIGPFIGGWLTVWFGWRANFAALVLFSAVQTVVVFRLLGESNAHKDPMATRPRRILGNFLTLLAGKTYLGYL
;
A
#
# COMPACT_ATOMS: atom_id res chain seq x y z
N ALA A 1 4.48 21.76 14.50
CA ALA A 1 5.63 20.88 14.24
C ALA A 1 5.29 19.39 14.46
N ARG A 2 4.77 18.94 15.62
CA ARG A 2 4.51 17.50 15.89
C ARG A 2 3.46 16.87 14.99
N VAL A 3 2.43 17.59 14.59
CA VAL A 3 1.39 17.06 13.69
C VAL A 3 1.94 16.79 12.28
N GLN A 4 2.88 17.60 11.80
CA GLN A 4 3.54 17.37 10.51
C GLN A 4 4.40 16.10 10.52
N LEU A 5 4.94 15.69 11.67
CA LEU A 5 5.67 14.43 11.81
C LEU A 5 4.80 13.21 11.49
N THR A 6 3.48 13.26 11.70
CA THR A 6 2.57 12.17 11.34
C THR A 6 2.61 11.88 9.84
N LEU A 7 2.70 12.92 9.01
CA LEU A 7 2.80 12.78 7.56
C LEU A 7 4.18 12.24 7.15
N SER A 8 5.25 12.80 7.72
CA SER A 8 6.62 12.36 7.40
C SER A 8 6.84 10.89 7.78
N VAL A 9 6.39 10.48 8.96
CA VAL A 9 6.49 9.09 9.43
C VAL A 9 5.65 8.16 8.55
N PHE A 10 4.47 8.60 8.12
CA PHE A 10 3.66 7.84 7.16
C PHE A 10 4.40 7.64 5.83
N LEU A 11 5.00 8.68 5.26
CA LEU A 11 5.73 8.58 3.99
C LEU A 11 6.97 7.68 4.11
N ILE A 12 7.70 7.77 5.22
CA ILE A 12 8.85 6.89 5.48
C ILE A 12 8.40 5.43 5.60
N GLY A 13 7.36 5.16 6.40
CA GLY A 13 6.79 3.82 6.53
C GLY A 13 6.31 3.25 5.19
N TYR A 14 5.66 4.09 4.38
CA TYR A 14 5.20 3.72 3.05
C TYR A 14 6.37 3.37 2.11
N ALA A 15 7.44 4.18 2.08
CA ALA A 15 8.63 3.94 1.27
C ALA A 15 9.35 2.64 1.69
N VAL A 16 9.52 2.43 3.00
CA VAL A 16 10.11 1.20 3.54
C VAL A 16 9.28 -0.02 3.13
N ALA A 17 7.96 0.04 3.28
CA ALA A 17 7.07 -1.07 2.93
C ALA A 17 7.14 -1.46 1.44
N GLN A 18 7.31 -0.49 0.54
CA GLN A 18 7.45 -0.76 -0.91
C GLN A 18 8.58 -1.72 -1.24
N LEU A 19 9.68 -1.68 -0.47
CA LEU A 19 10.83 -2.54 -0.70
C LEU A 19 10.55 -4.01 -0.34
N PHE A 20 9.64 -4.24 0.63
CA PHE A 20 9.40 -5.58 1.18
C PHE A 20 8.20 -6.29 0.57
N TYR A 21 7.15 -5.57 0.14
CA TYR A 21 5.93 -6.22 -0.38
C TYR A 21 6.16 -7.05 -1.63
N GLY A 22 7.08 -6.63 -2.52
CA GLY A 22 7.47 -7.42 -3.69
C GLY A 22 7.96 -8.81 -3.29
N PRO A 23 9.14 -8.91 -2.64
CA PRO A 23 9.72 -10.18 -2.22
C PRO A 23 8.83 -11.02 -1.31
N VAL A 24 8.07 -10.38 -0.40
CA VAL A 24 7.14 -11.09 0.48
C VAL A 24 6.02 -11.76 -0.31
N SER A 25 5.44 -11.05 -1.27
CA SER A 25 4.37 -11.58 -2.09
C SER A 25 4.83 -12.62 -3.12
N ASP A 26 6.09 -12.55 -3.56
CA ASP A 26 6.70 -13.56 -4.42
C ASP A 26 6.89 -14.88 -3.67
N ARG A 27 7.19 -14.81 -2.37
CA ARG A 27 7.39 -15.99 -1.53
C ARG A 27 6.09 -16.61 -1.04
N TYR A 28 5.21 -15.80 -0.47
CA TYR A 28 4.01 -16.31 0.22
C TYR A 28 2.77 -16.34 -0.67
N GLY A 29 2.78 -15.62 -1.77
CA GLY A 29 1.65 -15.43 -2.68
C GLY A 29 1.06 -14.02 -2.61
N ARG A 30 0.37 -13.62 -3.68
CA ARG A 30 -0.22 -12.28 -3.81
C ARG A 30 -1.39 -12.08 -2.85
N ARG A 31 -2.29 -13.07 -2.78
CA ARG A 31 -3.50 -13.01 -1.96
C ARG A 31 -3.20 -12.87 -0.47
N PRO A 32 -2.40 -13.74 0.19
CA PRO A 32 -2.13 -13.61 1.62
C PRO A 32 -1.36 -12.34 1.96
N ALA A 33 -0.42 -11.90 1.10
CA ALA A 33 0.30 -10.65 1.30
C ALA A 33 -0.63 -9.42 1.22
N MET A 34 -1.59 -9.41 0.29
CA MET A 34 -2.60 -8.36 0.16
C MET A 34 -3.51 -8.32 1.39
N LEU A 35 -4.03 -9.47 1.81
CA LEU A 35 -4.90 -9.56 2.99
C LEU A 35 -4.18 -9.12 4.26
N PHE A 36 -2.92 -9.52 4.44
CA PHE A 36 -2.11 -9.05 5.56
C PHE A 36 -1.99 -7.52 5.57
N GLY A 37 -1.67 -6.92 4.43
CA GLY A 37 -1.57 -5.46 4.31
C GLY A 37 -2.89 -4.74 4.59
N LEU A 38 -4.01 -5.24 4.07
CA LEU A 38 -5.34 -4.67 4.30
C LEU A 38 -5.78 -4.77 5.76
N VAL A 39 -5.55 -5.92 6.41
CA VAL A 39 -5.85 -6.10 7.84
C VAL A 39 -4.97 -5.19 8.69
N LEU A 40 -3.67 -5.08 8.39
CA LEU A 40 -2.77 -4.16 9.07
C LEU A 40 -3.24 -2.71 8.92
N TYR A 41 -3.65 -2.31 7.71
CA TYR A 41 -4.19 -0.99 7.44
C TYR A 41 -5.49 -0.73 8.22
N LEU A 42 -6.40 -1.69 8.25
CA LEU A 42 -7.66 -1.63 8.99
C LEU A 42 -7.41 -1.42 10.49
N LEU A 43 -6.60 -2.29 11.10
CA LEU A 43 -6.30 -2.21 12.53
C LEU A 43 -5.59 -0.92 12.90
N SER A 44 -4.64 -0.48 12.08
CA SER A 44 -3.93 0.78 12.31
C SER A 44 -4.83 2.00 12.13
N SER A 45 -5.82 1.94 11.22
CA SER A 45 -6.82 2.99 11.05
C SER A 45 -7.73 3.11 12.27
N VAL A 46 -8.12 1.97 12.86
CA VAL A 46 -8.84 1.94 14.14
C VAL A 46 -7.98 2.54 15.26
N ALA A 47 -6.71 2.17 15.32
CA ALA A 47 -5.79 2.74 16.31
C ALA A 47 -5.62 4.26 16.14
N CYS A 48 -5.55 4.77 14.91
CA CYS A 48 -5.53 6.21 14.63
C CYS A 48 -6.81 6.91 15.10
N MET A 49 -7.97 6.29 14.87
CA MET A 49 -9.28 6.84 15.31
C MET A 49 -9.38 6.94 16.84
N LEU A 50 -8.83 5.94 17.54
CA LEU A 50 -8.86 5.85 19.00
C LEU A 50 -7.68 6.57 19.69
N ALA A 51 -6.76 7.14 18.93
CA ALA A 51 -5.57 7.80 19.48
C ALA A 51 -5.95 8.96 20.43
N THR A 52 -5.41 8.94 21.64
CA THR A 52 -5.64 9.97 22.68
C THR A 52 -4.54 11.02 22.72
N GLY A 53 -3.38 10.74 22.08
CA GLY A 53 -2.23 11.64 22.02
C GLY A 53 -1.53 11.62 20.67
N VAL A 54 -0.68 12.64 20.44
CA VAL A 54 0.05 12.79 19.18
C VAL A 54 1.04 11.66 18.95
N ASP A 55 1.69 11.16 20.00
CA ASP A 55 2.69 10.10 19.90
C ASP A 55 2.04 8.76 19.53
N ALA A 56 0.88 8.43 20.11
CA ALA A 56 0.07 7.28 19.73
C ALA A 56 -0.39 7.38 18.27
N LEU A 57 -0.78 8.58 17.83
CA LEU A 57 -1.17 8.83 16.45
C LEU A 57 0.01 8.64 15.49
N ILE A 58 1.21 9.14 15.83
CA ILE A 58 2.43 8.97 15.01
C ILE A 58 2.75 7.48 14.84
N ALA A 59 2.75 6.71 15.92
CA ALA A 59 3.01 5.27 15.86
C ALA A 59 1.96 4.53 15.00
N SER A 60 0.68 4.82 15.22
CA SER A 60 -0.41 4.22 14.45
C SER A 60 -0.30 4.56 12.95
N ARG A 61 0.08 5.78 12.61
CA ARG A 61 0.30 6.23 11.22
C ARG A 61 1.45 5.50 10.53
N PHE A 62 2.49 5.13 11.27
CA PHE A 62 3.57 4.30 10.72
C PHE A 62 3.05 2.92 10.29
N PHE A 63 2.34 2.22 11.18
CA PHE A 63 1.75 0.91 10.84
C PHE A 63 0.69 1.02 9.74
N GLN A 64 -0.10 2.09 9.75
CA GLN A 64 -1.08 2.37 8.69
C GLN A 64 -0.39 2.51 7.33
N ALA A 65 0.76 3.19 7.27
CA ALA A 65 1.54 3.32 6.05
C ALA A 65 2.05 1.98 5.53
N LEU A 66 2.54 1.11 6.43
CA LEU A 66 2.95 -0.25 6.06
C LEU A 66 1.80 -1.01 5.38
N GLY A 67 0.59 -0.95 5.94
CA GLY A 67 -0.58 -1.60 5.35
C GLY A 67 -1.03 -0.96 4.04
N ALA A 68 -1.03 0.38 3.96
CA ALA A 68 -1.48 1.14 2.78
C ALA A 68 -0.71 0.80 1.51
N CYS A 69 0.57 0.48 1.65
CA CYS A 69 1.46 0.18 0.54
C CYS A 69 1.08 -1.12 -0.20
N ALA A 70 0.41 -2.07 0.45
CA ALA A 70 0.04 -3.35 -0.13
C ALA A 70 -0.82 -3.18 -1.40
N GLY A 71 -1.83 -2.32 -1.36
CA GLY A 71 -2.75 -2.09 -2.48
C GLY A 71 -2.04 -1.71 -3.78
N PRO A 72 -1.32 -0.60 -3.84
CA PRO A 72 -0.64 -0.15 -5.05
C PRO A 72 0.47 -1.08 -5.53
N VAL A 73 1.23 -1.70 -4.63
CA VAL A 73 2.34 -2.59 -5.01
C VAL A 73 1.80 -3.92 -5.54
N LEU A 74 0.96 -4.58 -4.76
CA LEU A 74 0.44 -5.90 -5.12
C LEU A 74 -0.62 -5.83 -6.22
N GLY A 75 -1.42 -4.76 -6.26
CA GLY A 75 -2.39 -4.54 -7.33
C GLY A 75 -1.73 -4.49 -8.70
N ARG A 76 -0.60 -3.79 -8.83
CA ARG A 76 0.18 -3.78 -10.08
C ARG A 76 0.80 -5.14 -10.40
N ALA A 77 1.25 -5.88 -9.40
CA ALA A 77 1.79 -7.23 -9.60
C ALA A 77 0.69 -8.19 -10.07
N ILE A 78 -0.48 -8.19 -9.41
CA ILE A 78 -1.63 -9.04 -9.78
C ILE A 78 -2.08 -8.75 -11.21
N VAL A 79 -2.17 -7.47 -11.61
CA VAL A 79 -2.54 -7.11 -12.99
C VAL A 79 -1.55 -7.70 -14.00
N ARG A 80 -0.25 -7.68 -13.70
CA ARG A 80 0.77 -8.29 -14.58
C ARG A 80 0.69 -9.81 -14.59
N ASP A 81 0.35 -10.43 -13.47
CA ASP A 81 0.26 -11.88 -13.35
C ASP A 81 -0.97 -12.44 -14.10
N VAL A 82 -2.08 -11.68 -14.13
CA VAL A 82 -3.37 -12.13 -14.68
C VAL A 82 -3.60 -11.67 -16.12
N CYS A 83 -3.13 -10.48 -16.48
CA CYS A 83 -3.35 -9.88 -17.79
C CYS A 83 -2.11 -10.07 -18.68
N GLY A 84 -2.34 -10.38 -19.98
CA GLY A 84 -1.27 -10.34 -20.97
C GLY A 84 -0.67 -8.91 -21.11
N PRO A 85 0.52 -8.76 -21.73
CA PRO A 85 1.28 -7.50 -21.73
C PRO A 85 0.50 -6.27 -22.18
N VAL A 86 -0.30 -6.40 -23.24
CA VAL A 86 -1.10 -5.30 -23.81
C VAL A 86 -2.26 -4.90 -22.89
N GLN A 87 -2.96 -5.88 -22.32
CA GLN A 87 -4.05 -5.61 -21.38
C GLN A 87 -3.52 -5.05 -20.05
N ALA A 88 -2.43 -5.58 -19.55
CA ALA A 88 -1.78 -5.07 -18.34
C ALA A 88 -1.43 -3.59 -18.47
N ALA A 89 -0.85 -3.17 -19.60
CA ALA A 89 -0.53 -1.75 -19.84
C ALA A 89 -1.78 -0.86 -19.79
N ARG A 90 -2.87 -1.30 -20.40
CA ARG A 90 -4.16 -0.56 -20.38
C ARG A 90 -4.75 -0.46 -18.98
N VAL A 91 -4.80 -1.56 -18.23
CA VAL A 91 -5.35 -1.58 -16.87
C VAL A 91 -4.49 -0.74 -15.93
N LEU A 92 -3.15 -0.81 -16.05
CA LEU A 92 -2.24 0.01 -15.27
C LEU A 92 -2.39 1.51 -15.59
N ALA A 93 -2.66 1.88 -16.83
CA ALA A 93 -2.96 3.26 -17.20
C ALA A 93 -4.24 3.78 -16.52
N TYR A 94 -5.32 2.98 -16.46
CA TYR A 94 -6.53 3.35 -15.72
C TYR A 94 -6.29 3.49 -14.21
N ILE A 95 -5.54 2.55 -13.62
CA ILE A 95 -5.16 2.62 -12.20
C ILE A 95 -4.36 3.90 -11.92
N SER A 96 -3.38 4.23 -12.78
CA SER A 96 -2.58 5.43 -12.62
C SER A 96 -3.41 6.71 -12.76
N GLY A 97 -4.36 6.74 -13.69
CA GLY A 97 -5.31 7.84 -13.84
C GLY A 97 -6.18 8.03 -12.58
N ALA A 98 -6.73 6.94 -12.04
CA ALA A 98 -7.52 6.98 -10.81
C ALA A 98 -6.67 7.46 -9.61
N MET A 99 -5.42 7.01 -9.51
CA MET A 99 -4.49 7.46 -8.48
C MET A 99 -4.11 8.95 -8.60
N ALA A 100 -4.11 9.51 -9.81
CA ALA A 100 -3.86 10.94 -10.01
C ALA A 100 -5.06 11.81 -9.57
N ILE A 101 -6.29 11.29 -9.68
CA ILE A 101 -7.50 12.00 -9.29
C ILE A 101 -7.71 11.97 -7.77
N ALA A 102 -7.32 10.90 -7.10
CA ALA A 102 -7.53 10.69 -5.67
C ALA A 102 -7.01 11.84 -4.78
N PRO A 103 -5.79 12.41 -5.00
CA PRO A 103 -5.30 13.55 -4.24
C PRO A 103 -6.10 14.84 -4.44
N MET A 104 -6.82 14.98 -5.55
CA MET A 104 -7.70 16.14 -5.78
C MET A 104 -8.99 16.04 -4.96
N ILE A 105 -9.60 14.85 -4.91
CA ILE A 105 -10.87 14.62 -4.24
C ILE A 105 -10.65 14.45 -2.72
N GLY A 106 -9.55 13.83 -2.30
CA GLY A 106 -9.25 13.50 -0.91
C GLY A 106 -9.37 14.68 0.05
N PRO A 107 -8.73 15.84 -0.21
CA PRO A 107 -8.83 17.01 0.66
C PRO A 107 -10.24 17.58 0.80
N PHE A 108 -11.05 17.54 -0.26
CA PHE A 108 -12.44 18.01 -0.21
C PHE A 108 -13.30 17.13 0.71
N ILE A 109 -13.24 15.82 0.51
CA ILE A 109 -13.98 14.86 1.35
C ILE A 109 -13.46 14.94 2.79
N GLY A 110 -12.14 14.93 3.00
CA GLY A 110 -11.51 14.97 4.31
C GLY A 110 -11.78 16.29 5.05
N GLY A 111 -11.75 17.41 4.35
CA GLY A 111 -12.10 18.71 4.90
C GLY A 111 -13.57 18.77 5.33
N TRP A 112 -14.49 18.31 4.49
CA TRP A 112 -15.91 18.26 4.78
C TRP A 112 -16.23 17.38 5.99
N LEU A 113 -15.67 16.15 6.03
CA LEU A 113 -15.81 15.27 7.19
C LEU A 113 -15.28 15.90 8.48
N THR A 114 -14.14 16.61 8.39
CA THR A 114 -13.53 17.25 9.56
C THR A 114 -14.40 18.37 10.10
N VAL A 115 -15.01 19.18 9.23
CA VAL A 115 -15.87 20.31 9.64
C VAL A 115 -17.14 19.82 10.32
N TRP A 116 -17.79 18.77 9.81
CA TRP A 116 -19.08 18.29 10.31
C TRP A 116 -18.96 17.29 11.47
N PHE A 117 -17.96 16.44 11.46
CA PHE A 117 -17.83 15.29 12.38
C PHE A 117 -16.51 15.27 13.16
N GLY A 118 -15.63 16.24 12.90
CA GLY A 118 -14.30 16.29 13.51
C GLY A 118 -13.27 15.38 12.80
N TRP A 119 -12.01 15.55 13.15
CA TRP A 119 -10.88 14.87 12.49
C TRP A 119 -10.90 13.34 12.59
N ARG A 120 -11.52 12.80 13.66
CA ARG A 120 -11.66 11.35 13.84
C ARG A 120 -12.55 10.70 12.80
N ALA A 121 -13.49 11.42 12.22
CA ALA A 121 -14.38 10.92 11.17
C ALA A 121 -13.62 10.52 9.90
N ASN A 122 -12.48 11.15 9.61
CA ASN A 122 -11.63 10.75 8.49
C ASN A 122 -11.09 9.33 8.70
N PHE A 123 -10.65 9.02 9.91
CA PHE A 123 -10.18 7.67 10.21
C PHE A 123 -11.32 6.65 10.24
N ALA A 124 -12.50 7.03 10.72
CA ALA A 124 -13.69 6.16 10.64
C ALA A 124 -14.06 5.84 9.19
N ALA A 125 -14.00 6.80 8.28
CA ALA A 125 -14.21 6.58 6.85
C ALA A 125 -13.16 5.62 6.26
N LEU A 126 -11.88 5.76 6.67
CA LEU A 126 -10.82 4.86 6.24
C LEU A 126 -11.00 3.44 6.81
N VAL A 127 -11.49 3.29 8.04
CA VAL A 127 -11.85 1.99 8.64
C VAL A 127 -12.95 1.33 7.83
N LEU A 128 -14.03 2.04 7.53
CA LEU A 128 -15.13 1.50 6.73
C LEU A 128 -14.66 1.08 5.34
N PHE A 129 -13.90 1.94 4.67
CA PHE A 129 -13.37 1.67 3.34
C PHE A 129 -12.44 0.45 3.33
N SER A 130 -11.51 0.35 4.29
CA SER A 130 -10.59 -0.78 4.38
C SER A 130 -11.28 -2.08 4.78
N ALA A 131 -12.33 -2.02 5.61
CA ALA A 131 -13.14 -3.19 5.94
C ALA A 131 -13.83 -3.74 4.68
N VAL A 132 -14.47 -2.88 3.89
CA VAL A 132 -15.10 -3.26 2.62
C VAL A 132 -14.07 -3.85 1.66
N GLN A 133 -12.91 -3.20 1.49
CA GLN A 133 -11.84 -3.72 0.64
C GLN A 133 -11.33 -5.08 1.11
N THR A 134 -11.15 -5.27 2.42
CA THR A 134 -10.69 -6.55 2.99
C THR A 134 -11.69 -7.67 2.67
N VAL A 135 -13.00 -7.40 2.85
CA VAL A 135 -14.06 -8.37 2.52
C VAL A 135 -14.09 -8.69 1.04
N VAL A 136 -14.01 -7.67 0.18
CA VAL A 136 -13.99 -7.84 -1.28
C VAL A 136 -12.79 -8.68 -1.72
N VAL A 137 -11.60 -8.35 -1.24
CA VAL A 137 -10.38 -9.09 -1.58
C VAL A 137 -10.45 -10.53 -1.04
N PHE A 138 -10.94 -10.72 0.18
CA PHE A 138 -11.10 -12.05 0.77
C PHE A 138 -12.06 -12.94 -0.03
N ARG A 139 -13.16 -12.38 -0.55
CA ARG A 139 -14.19 -13.12 -1.28
C ARG A 139 -13.87 -13.32 -2.76
N LEU A 140 -13.29 -12.32 -3.41
CA LEU A 140 -13.17 -12.28 -4.86
C LEU A 140 -11.75 -12.52 -5.38
N LEU A 141 -10.71 -12.22 -4.58
CA LEU A 141 -9.34 -12.38 -5.06
C LEU A 141 -8.88 -13.83 -4.90
N GLY A 142 -8.66 -14.51 -6.04
CA GLY A 142 -7.94 -15.76 -6.11
C GLY A 142 -6.41 -15.57 -5.94
N GLU A 143 -5.67 -16.66 -5.76
CA GLU A 143 -4.20 -16.59 -5.81
C GLU A 143 -3.74 -16.46 -7.27
N SER A 144 -3.00 -15.40 -7.58
CA SER A 144 -2.52 -15.13 -8.95
C SER A 144 -1.07 -15.54 -9.17
N ASN A 145 -0.30 -15.77 -8.08
CA ASN A 145 1.09 -16.21 -8.18
C ASN A 145 1.18 -17.73 -8.37
N ALA A 146 1.32 -18.17 -9.61
CA ALA A 146 1.49 -19.59 -9.94
C ALA A 146 2.86 -20.15 -9.54
N HIS A 147 3.90 -19.31 -9.43
CA HIS A 147 5.28 -19.71 -9.18
C HIS A 147 5.85 -19.00 -7.95
N LYS A 148 5.60 -19.55 -6.77
CA LYS A 148 6.15 -19.03 -5.51
C LYS A 148 7.66 -19.29 -5.44
N ASP A 149 8.45 -18.26 -5.11
CA ASP A 149 9.89 -18.38 -4.93
C ASP A 149 10.26 -18.35 -3.43
N PRO A 150 10.58 -19.51 -2.81
CA PRO A 150 10.95 -19.57 -1.40
C PRO A 150 12.20 -18.74 -1.03
N MET A 151 13.01 -18.40 -2.02
CA MET A 151 14.25 -17.64 -1.84
C MET A 151 14.08 -16.13 -2.02
N ALA A 152 12.91 -15.65 -2.43
CA ALA A 152 12.65 -14.23 -2.74
C ALA A 152 12.93 -13.28 -1.55
N THR A 153 12.74 -13.76 -0.31
CA THR A 153 12.94 -12.94 0.90
C THR A 153 14.35 -13.01 1.48
N ARG A 154 15.31 -13.70 0.85
CA ARG A 154 16.71 -13.73 1.34
C ARG A 154 17.34 -12.35 1.19
N PRO A 155 17.93 -11.75 2.27
CA PRO A 155 18.50 -10.40 2.24
C PRO A 155 19.56 -10.20 1.16
N ARG A 156 20.41 -11.21 0.94
CA ARG A 156 21.43 -11.21 -0.14
C ARG A 156 20.81 -11.09 -1.52
N ARG A 157 19.68 -11.75 -1.77
CA ARG A 157 19.00 -11.71 -3.06
C ARG A 157 18.26 -10.40 -3.29
N ILE A 158 17.63 -9.87 -2.24
CA ILE A 158 17.01 -8.54 -2.28
C ILE A 158 18.08 -7.50 -2.62
N LEU A 159 19.18 -7.48 -1.86
CA LEU A 159 20.27 -6.55 -2.08
C LEU A 159 20.92 -6.74 -3.47
N GLY A 160 21.14 -7.99 -3.90
CA GLY A 160 21.67 -8.32 -5.21
C GLY A 160 20.79 -7.81 -6.34
N ASN A 161 19.47 -7.98 -6.25
CA ASN A 161 18.51 -7.48 -7.23
C ASN A 161 18.54 -5.95 -7.31
N PHE A 162 18.59 -5.25 -6.17
CA PHE A 162 18.72 -3.80 -6.14
C PHE A 162 20.03 -3.31 -6.74
N LEU A 163 21.16 -3.95 -6.41
CA LEU A 163 22.46 -3.60 -6.98
C LEU A 163 22.51 -3.86 -8.51
N THR A 164 21.91 -4.95 -8.97
CA THR A 164 21.83 -5.26 -10.41
C THR A 164 20.99 -4.22 -11.15
N LEU A 165 19.88 -3.77 -10.56
CA LEU A 165 19.06 -2.71 -11.14
C LEU A 165 19.80 -1.36 -11.19
N LEU A 166 20.49 -0.99 -10.12
CA LEU A 166 21.30 0.23 -10.07
C LEU A 166 22.53 0.20 -10.99
N ALA A 167 23.11 -0.98 -11.23
CA ALA A 167 24.22 -1.16 -12.14
C ALA A 167 23.80 -1.27 -13.63
N GLY A 168 22.53 -1.48 -13.91
CA GLY A 168 21.98 -1.63 -15.24
C GLY A 168 21.95 -0.32 -16.02
N LYS A 169 22.87 -0.13 -16.98
CA LYS A 169 22.94 1.09 -17.83
C LYS A 169 21.63 1.40 -18.54
N THR A 170 20.85 0.39 -18.91
CA THR A 170 19.52 0.54 -19.54
C THR A 170 18.52 1.17 -18.60
N TYR A 171 18.58 0.82 -17.31
CA TYR A 171 17.68 1.34 -16.28
C TYR A 171 18.00 2.81 -15.96
N LEU A 172 19.30 3.15 -15.89
CA LEU A 172 19.76 4.52 -15.66
C LEU A 172 19.47 5.46 -16.86
N GLY A 173 19.29 4.91 -18.07
CA GLY A 173 18.93 5.69 -19.25
C GLY A 173 17.45 6.06 -19.36
N TYR A 174 16.58 5.45 -18.53
CA TYR A 174 15.13 5.74 -18.47
C TYR A 174 14.72 6.53 -17.22
N LEU A 175 15.64 6.85 -16.31
CA LEU A 175 15.46 7.75 -15.15
C LEU A 175 15.83 9.17 -15.53
#